data_62a835863f79342a232d146bf257a350
#
_entry.id   62a835863f79342a232d146bf257a350
#
_cell.length_a   1.000
_cell.length_b   1.000
_cell.length_c   1.000
_cell.angle_alpha   90.00
_cell.angle_beta   90.00
_cell.angle_gamma   90.00
#
_symmetry.space_group_name_H-M   'P 1'
#
loop_
_entity.id
_entity.type
_entity.pdbx_description
1 polymer ?
#
loop_
_entity_poly.entity_id
_entity_poly.type
_entity_poly.pdbx_seq_one_letter_code
_entity_poly.pdbx_strand_id
1 'polypeptide(L)'
;MLGRVAIIGAGISGLTTGCAFRHKGVTVDIFERSESINEFGAGITLSRNATSLLDELGLLDSISAKGFSPMGSCIRNYKSAKVISSISLDDNFITIDRRDLVQQLADSFQELGGKIFLNNKIESIDSSKGILNPSANNEMEYDLILICDGINSSFRNRFFDQ
;
A
#
# COMPACT_ATOMS: atom_id res chain seq x y z
N MET A 1 -19.34 15.56 4.26
CA MET A 1 -18.39 14.72 5.03
C MET A 1 -18.24 13.42 4.25
N LEU A 2 -17.02 12.96 3.98
CA LEU A 2 -16.79 11.71 3.25
C LEU A 2 -17.27 10.54 4.13
N GLY A 3 -18.22 9.75 3.69
CA GLY A 3 -18.85 8.69 4.48
C GLY A 3 -18.19 7.33 4.26
N ARG A 4 -18.04 6.94 2.99
CA ARG A 4 -17.57 5.59 2.63
C ARG A 4 -16.62 5.62 1.43
N VAL A 5 -15.46 4.97 1.56
CA VAL A 5 -14.42 4.92 0.54
C VAL A 5 -14.16 3.48 0.12
N ALA A 6 -14.08 3.25 -1.20
CA ALA A 6 -13.56 2.00 -1.75
C ALA A 6 -12.11 2.19 -2.23
N ILE A 7 -11.27 1.19 -1.97
CA ILE A 7 -9.90 1.14 -2.50
C ILE A 7 -9.75 -0.17 -3.29
N ILE A 8 -9.26 -0.07 -4.51
CA ILE A 8 -9.01 -1.22 -5.38
C ILE A 8 -7.51 -1.54 -5.33
N GLY A 9 -7.19 -2.69 -4.75
CA GLY A 9 -5.84 -3.20 -4.55
C GLY A 9 -5.36 -3.10 -3.10
N ALA A 10 -4.96 -4.25 -2.53
CA ALA A 10 -4.41 -4.38 -1.18
C ALA A 10 -2.86 -4.42 -1.16
N GLY A 11 -2.22 -3.69 -2.06
CA GLY A 11 -0.78 -3.45 -2.02
C GLY A 11 -0.41 -2.34 -1.02
N ILE A 12 0.89 -2.01 -0.94
CA ILE A 12 1.41 -0.98 -0.02
C ILE A 12 0.61 0.33 -0.14
N SER A 13 0.37 0.81 -1.37
CA SER A 13 -0.36 2.06 -1.60
C SER A 13 -1.79 2.00 -1.08
N GLY A 14 -2.54 0.95 -1.40
CA GLY A 14 -3.94 0.80 -0.99
C GLY A 14 -4.09 0.66 0.52
N LEU A 15 -3.27 -0.17 1.14
CA LEU A 15 -3.30 -0.41 2.58
C LEU A 15 -2.89 0.84 3.38
N THR A 16 -1.80 1.52 2.99
CA THR A 16 -1.38 2.77 3.65
C THR A 16 -2.44 3.86 3.54
N THR A 17 -3.04 4.01 2.35
CA THR A 17 -4.14 4.95 2.13
C THR A 17 -5.36 4.57 2.96
N GLY A 18 -5.68 3.29 3.04
CA GLY A 18 -6.76 2.76 3.88
C GLY A 18 -6.57 3.10 5.36
N CYS A 19 -5.37 2.87 5.90
CA CYS A 19 -5.01 3.27 7.26
C CYS A 19 -5.19 4.77 7.49
N ALA A 20 -4.72 5.62 6.56
CA ALA A 20 -4.84 7.07 6.67
C ALA A 20 -6.31 7.53 6.74
N PHE A 21 -7.19 6.99 5.91
CA PHE A 21 -8.62 7.28 5.97
C PHE A 21 -9.28 6.75 7.25
N ARG A 22 -8.91 5.54 7.70
CA ARG A 22 -9.42 4.98 8.96
C ARG A 22 -9.03 5.82 10.17
N HIS A 23 -7.82 6.35 10.24
CA HIS A 23 -7.40 7.31 11.27
C HIS A 23 -8.24 8.59 11.29
N LYS A 24 -8.83 8.97 10.17
CA LYS A 24 -9.77 10.12 10.08
C LYS A 24 -11.23 9.73 10.32
N GLY A 25 -11.50 8.48 10.74
CA GLY A 25 -12.85 7.98 11.04
C GLY A 25 -13.70 7.67 9.80
N VAL A 26 -13.10 7.64 8.61
CA VAL A 26 -13.81 7.31 7.36
C VAL A 26 -13.99 5.79 7.25
N THR A 27 -15.14 5.33 6.83
CA THR A 27 -15.38 3.90 6.53
C THR A 27 -14.67 3.52 5.24
N VAL A 28 -13.83 2.48 5.28
CA VAL A 28 -13.03 2.04 4.13
C VAL A 28 -13.18 0.55 3.89
N ASP A 29 -13.46 0.22 2.64
CA ASP A 29 -13.44 -1.15 2.11
C ASP A 29 -12.33 -1.26 1.07
N ILE A 30 -11.45 -2.28 1.19
CA ILE A 30 -10.40 -2.60 0.22
C ILE A 30 -10.78 -3.87 -0.54
N PHE A 31 -10.69 -3.82 -1.87
CA PHE A 31 -10.96 -4.95 -2.75
C PHE A 31 -9.68 -5.44 -3.39
N GLU A 32 -9.35 -6.71 -3.14
CA GLU A 32 -8.16 -7.36 -3.70
C GLU A 32 -8.56 -8.57 -4.55
N ARG A 33 -8.02 -8.64 -5.76
CA ARG A 33 -8.30 -9.74 -6.70
C ARG A 33 -7.68 -11.06 -6.31
N SER A 34 -6.60 -11.03 -5.55
CA SER A 34 -5.87 -12.22 -5.09
C SER A 34 -6.61 -12.92 -3.95
N GLU A 35 -6.42 -14.23 -3.82
CA GLU A 35 -7.00 -15.04 -2.74
C GLU A 35 -6.34 -14.75 -1.39
N SER A 36 -5.17 -14.14 -1.40
CA SER A 36 -4.40 -13.81 -0.19
C SER A 36 -3.57 -12.56 -0.41
N ILE A 37 -3.21 -11.90 0.68
CA ILE A 37 -2.26 -10.79 0.68
C ILE A 37 -0.85 -11.40 0.64
N ASN A 38 -0.40 -11.73 -0.56
CA ASN A 38 0.94 -12.27 -0.78
C ASN A 38 1.67 -11.39 -1.79
N GLU A 39 2.69 -10.70 -1.34
CA GLU A 39 3.62 -10.05 -2.23
C GLU A 39 4.88 -10.92 -2.39
N PHE A 40 5.26 -11.15 -3.64
CA PHE A 40 6.57 -11.70 -3.96
C PHE A 40 7.55 -10.54 -4.06
N GLY A 41 8.65 -10.59 -3.37
CA GLY A 41 9.62 -9.53 -3.56
C GLY A 41 10.84 -9.58 -2.68
N ALA A 42 11.84 -8.86 -3.15
CA ALA A 42 13.02 -8.48 -2.40
C ALA A 42 12.65 -7.47 -1.29
N GLY A 43 13.60 -7.21 -0.41
CA GLY A 43 13.45 -6.15 0.59
C GLY A 43 13.15 -4.79 -0.05
N ILE A 44 12.47 -3.96 0.68
CA ILE A 44 12.21 -2.55 0.34
C ILE A 44 12.87 -1.66 1.38
N THR A 45 13.46 -0.56 0.94
CA THR A 45 14.00 0.46 1.84
C THR A 45 13.05 1.64 1.91
N LEU A 46 12.57 1.92 3.11
CA LEU A 46 11.76 3.08 3.44
C LEU A 46 12.71 4.20 3.84
N SER A 47 12.58 5.34 3.19
CA SER A 47 13.33 6.55 3.51
C SER A 47 12.51 7.47 4.42
N ARG A 48 13.13 8.53 4.93
CA ARG A 48 12.55 9.45 5.92
C ARG A 48 11.14 9.95 5.56
N ASN A 49 10.88 10.24 4.29
CA ASN A 49 9.54 10.66 3.85
C ASN A 49 8.47 9.59 4.07
N ALA A 50 8.83 8.31 3.91
CA ALA A 50 7.92 7.20 4.18
C ALA A 50 7.80 6.91 5.68
N THR A 51 8.93 6.86 6.40
CA THR A 51 8.92 6.58 7.85
C THR A 51 8.22 7.67 8.65
N SER A 52 8.37 8.95 8.27
CA SER A 52 7.62 10.05 8.92
C SER A 52 6.12 9.93 8.73
N LEU A 53 5.66 9.52 7.55
CA LEU A 53 4.23 9.28 7.32
C LEU A 53 3.72 8.08 8.13
N LEU A 54 4.50 7.02 8.20
CA LEU A 54 4.14 5.84 9.00
C LEU A 54 4.11 6.16 10.50
N ASP A 55 4.98 7.05 10.97
CA ASP A 55 4.98 7.54 12.35
C ASP A 55 3.70 8.35 12.65
N GLU A 56 3.32 9.28 11.78
CA GLU A 56 2.05 10.03 11.89
C GLU A 56 0.82 9.12 11.91
N LEU A 57 0.89 7.95 11.27
CA LEU A 57 -0.16 6.93 11.26
C LEU A 57 -0.04 5.95 12.44
N GLY A 58 0.94 6.10 13.32
CA GLY A 58 1.17 5.18 14.44
C GLY A 58 1.61 3.77 14.03
N LEU A 59 2.16 3.62 12.82
CA LEU A 59 2.54 2.33 12.23
C LEU A 59 4.05 2.07 12.29
N LEU A 60 4.86 3.10 12.63
CA LEU A 60 6.31 3.03 12.52
C LEU A 60 6.91 1.97 13.44
N ASP A 61 6.46 1.89 14.68
CA ASP A 61 7.02 0.96 15.68
C ASP A 61 6.84 -0.51 15.26
N SER A 62 5.65 -0.88 14.81
CA SER A 62 5.35 -2.25 14.37
C SER A 62 6.13 -2.65 13.12
N ILE A 63 6.33 -1.72 12.20
CA ILE A 63 7.10 -1.91 10.97
C ILE A 63 8.60 -1.98 11.30
N SER A 64 9.10 -1.10 12.17
CA SER A 64 10.51 -1.09 12.59
C SER A 64 10.92 -2.36 13.31
N ALA A 65 10.01 -2.93 14.10
CA ALA A 65 10.25 -4.21 14.80
C ALA A 65 10.50 -5.40 13.85
N LYS A 66 10.04 -5.30 12.60
CA LYS A 66 10.25 -6.30 11.53
C LYS A 66 11.36 -5.93 10.57
N GLY A 67 11.81 -4.67 10.61
CA GLY A 67 12.81 -4.12 9.72
C GLY A 67 14.21 -4.08 10.32
N PHE A 68 15.12 -3.54 9.55
CA PHE A 68 16.50 -3.29 9.90
C PHE A 68 16.86 -1.86 9.50
N SER A 69 17.52 -1.10 10.38
CA SER A 69 18.01 0.25 10.10
C SER A 69 19.44 0.20 9.55
N PRO A 70 19.65 0.45 8.25
CA PRO A 70 20.97 0.43 7.65
C PRO A 70 21.76 1.68 8.05
N MET A 71 23.02 1.51 8.47
CA MET A 71 23.91 2.63 8.80
C MET A 71 24.43 3.36 7.55
N GLY A 72 24.31 2.78 6.36
CA GLY A 72 24.79 3.40 5.14
C GLY A 72 24.58 2.53 3.90
N SER A 73 24.87 3.14 2.75
CA SER A 73 24.89 2.48 1.45
C SER A 73 26.25 2.65 0.81
N CYS A 74 26.78 1.59 0.21
CA CYS A 74 28.08 1.60 -0.44
C CYS A 74 27.99 0.97 -1.84
N ILE A 75 28.39 1.72 -2.84
CA ILE A 75 28.50 1.25 -4.22
C ILE A 75 29.94 0.88 -4.47
N ARG A 76 30.18 -0.35 -4.94
CA ARG A 76 31.50 -0.88 -5.24
C ARG A 76 31.62 -1.30 -6.71
N ASN A 77 32.81 -1.19 -7.22
CA ASN A 77 33.13 -1.77 -8.54
C ASN A 77 33.06 -3.31 -8.43
N TYR A 78 32.35 -3.95 -9.33
CA TYR A 78 32.09 -5.39 -9.26
C TYR A 78 33.37 -6.25 -9.51
N LYS A 79 34.39 -5.74 -10.25
CA LYS A 79 35.62 -6.46 -10.51
C LYS A 79 36.69 -6.25 -9.43
N SER A 80 36.88 -5.01 -9.00
CA SER A 80 37.99 -4.65 -8.09
C SER A 80 37.55 -4.51 -6.63
N ALA A 81 36.26 -4.59 -6.33
CA ALA A 81 35.66 -4.31 -5.04
C ALA A 81 35.95 -2.89 -4.47
N LYS A 82 36.62 -2.02 -5.26
CA LYS A 82 36.89 -0.64 -4.84
C LYS A 82 35.60 0.13 -4.64
N VAL A 83 35.52 0.90 -3.55
CA VAL A 83 34.41 1.79 -3.26
C VAL A 83 34.35 2.88 -4.32
N ILE A 84 33.21 3.02 -4.97
CA ILE A 84 32.89 4.10 -5.92
C ILE A 84 32.23 5.25 -5.18
N SER A 85 31.27 4.93 -4.31
CA SER A 85 30.53 5.89 -3.51
C SER A 85 30.08 5.26 -2.19
N SER A 86 30.02 6.06 -1.15
CA SER A 86 29.49 5.67 0.16
C SER A 86 28.69 6.81 0.74
N ILE A 87 27.50 6.51 1.28
CA ILE A 87 26.61 7.46 1.89
C ILE A 87 26.24 6.91 3.27
N SER A 88 26.40 7.71 4.31
CA SER A 88 25.88 7.41 5.65
C SER A 88 24.36 7.69 5.64
N LEU A 89 23.60 6.78 6.23
CA LEU A 89 22.16 6.93 6.43
C LEU A 89 21.90 7.19 7.91
N ASP A 90 20.86 7.94 8.20
CA ASP A 90 20.38 8.17 9.56
C ASP A 90 19.39 7.07 9.98
N ASP A 91 18.94 7.11 11.24
CA ASP A 91 18.03 6.12 11.82
C ASP A 91 16.62 6.15 11.23
N ASN A 92 16.35 7.08 10.29
CA ASN A 92 15.06 7.19 9.63
C ASN A 92 14.93 6.29 8.38
N PHE A 93 15.95 5.47 8.10
CA PHE A 93 15.88 4.48 7.03
C PHE A 93 15.60 3.10 7.62
N ILE A 94 14.62 2.41 7.04
CA ILE A 94 14.25 1.04 7.41
C ILE A 94 14.26 0.18 6.17
N THR A 95 15.01 -0.91 6.21
CA THR A 95 14.93 -1.97 5.19
C THR A 95 14.14 -3.13 5.77
N ILE A 96 13.10 -3.56 5.07
CA ILE A 96 12.16 -4.59 5.53
C ILE A 96 11.84 -5.54 4.37
N ASP A 97 11.50 -6.79 4.65
CA ASP A 97 10.90 -7.68 3.67
C ASP A 97 9.54 -7.09 3.23
N ARG A 98 9.31 -7.04 1.94
CA ARG A 98 8.08 -6.45 1.39
C ARG A 98 6.82 -7.17 1.87
N ARG A 99 6.89 -8.47 2.10
CA ARG A 99 5.78 -9.28 2.65
C ARG A 99 5.47 -8.86 4.08
N ASP A 100 6.49 -8.67 4.90
CA ASP A 100 6.31 -8.24 6.28
C ASP A 100 5.71 -6.83 6.34
N LEU A 101 6.15 -5.92 5.47
CA LEU A 101 5.57 -4.58 5.38
C LEU A 101 4.08 -4.65 5.02
N VAL A 102 3.73 -5.39 3.96
CA VAL A 102 2.35 -5.48 3.50
C VAL A 102 1.46 -6.17 4.53
N GLN A 103 1.97 -7.21 5.20
CA GLN A 103 1.23 -7.88 6.27
C GLN A 103 0.98 -6.94 7.45
N GLN A 104 2.00 -6.19 7.91
CA GLN A 104 1.83 -5.21 9.01
C GLN A 104 0.81 -4.13 8.65
N LEU A 105 0.84 -3.62 7.41
CA LEU A 105 -0.15 -2.64 6.95
C LEU A 105 -1.57 -3.23 6.91
N ALA A 106 -1.72 -4.49 6.48
CA ALA A 106 -3.02 -5.16 6.43
C ALA A 106 -3.59 -5.41 7.84
N ASP A 107 -2.76 -5.91 8.75
CA ASP A 107 -3.13 -6.15 10.14
C ASP A 107 -3.59 -4.83 10.80
N SER A 108 -2.80 -3.78 10.67
CA SER A 108 -3.13 -2.46 11.21
C SER A 108 -4.41 -1.88 10.60
N PHE A 109 -4.62 -2.04 9.29
CA PHE A 109 -5.85 -1.59 8.64
C PHE A 109 -7.09 -2.30 9.20
N GLN A 110 -7.00 -3.61 9.44
CA GLN A 110 -8.09 -4.40 10.02
C GLN A 110 -8.32 -4.06 11.50
N GLU A 111 -7.25 -3.84 12.29
CA GLU A 111 -7.34 -3.36 13.67
C GLU A 111 -8.04 -2.00 13.79
N LEU A 112 -7.83 -1.12 12.81
CA LEU A 112 -8.56 0.15 12.68
C LEU A 112 -10.02 -0.03 12.22
N GLY A 113 -10.49 -1.27 12.06
CA GLY A 113 -11.85 -1.61 11.64
C GLY A 113 -12.11 -1.49 10.14
N GLY A 114 -11.05 -1.49 9.32
CA GLY A 114 -11.16 -1.59 7.87
C GLY A 114 -11.49 -3.02 7.41
N LYS A 115 -12.11 -3.15 6.24
CA LYS A 115 -12.46 -4.45 5.66
C LYS A 115 -11.68 -4.71 4.38
N ILE A 116 -11.09 -5.90 4.27
CA ILE A 116 -10.42 -6.37 3.05
C ILE A 116 -11.22 -7.51 2.46
N PHE A 117 -11.66 -7.34 1.22
CA PHE A 117 -12.36 -8.34 0.44
C PHE A 117 -11.37 -9.01 -0.52
N LEU A 118 -10.87 -10.17 -0.15
CA LEU A 118 -9.98 -10.99 -0.98
C LEU A 118 -10.79 -11.73 -2.05
N ASN A 119 -10.11 -12.18 -3.10
CA ASN A 119 -10.72 -12.84 -4.26
C ASN A 119 -11.87 -12.01 -4.88
N ASN A 120 -11.75 -10.70 -4.82
CA ASN A 120 -12.73 -9.73 -5.31
C ASN A 120 -12.11 -8.84 -6.39
N LYS A 121 -12.10 -9.35 -7.61
CA LYS A 121 -11.71 -8.58 -8.79
C LYS A 121 -12.81 -7.60 -9.15
N ILE A 122 -12.47 -6.31 -9.21
CA ILE A 122 -13.40 -5.30 -9.70
C ILE A 122 -13.44 -5.32 -11.22
N GLU A 123 -14.63 -5.51 -11.78
CA GLU A 123 -14.81 -5.61 -13.23
C GLU A 123 -15.14 -4.26 -13.88
N SER A 124 -15.92 -3.44 -13.19
CA SER A 124 -16.30 -2.12 -13.70
C SER A 124 -16.53 -1.11 -12.57
N ILE A 125 -16.42 0.16 -12.95
CA ILE A 125 -16.71 1.33 -12.11
C ILE A 125 -17.60 2.27 -12.91
N ASP A 126 -18.75 2.65 -12.33
CA ASP A 126 -19.53 3.80 -12.81
C ASP A 126 -19.12 5.03 -11.98
N SER A 127 -18.20 5.82 -12.52
CA SER A 127 -17.64 6.98 -11.84
C SER A 127 -18.67 8.12 -11.67
N SER A 128 -19.73 8.14 -12.49
CA SER A 128 -20.79 9.16 -12.40
C SER A 128 -21.72 8.93 -11.22
N LYS A 129 -21.84 7.69 -10.76
CA LYS A 129 -22.70 7.28 -9.66
C LYS A 129 -21.93 6.82 -8.41
N GLY A 130 -20.61 6.70 -8.48
CA GLY A 130 -19.80 6.12 -7.40
C GLY A 130 -20.06 4.61 -7.20
N ILE A 131 -20.52 3.91 -8.23
CA ILE A 131 -20.83 2.48 -8.15
C ILE A 131 -19.63 1.64 -8.57
N LEU A 132 -19.35 0.64 -7.75
CA LEU A 132 -18.30 -0.35 -7.94
C LEU A 132 -18.94 -1.73 -8.06
N ASN A 133 -18.55 -2.49 -9.10
CA ASN A 133 -19.07 -3.82 -9.36
C ASN A 133 -17.96 -4.88 -9.18
N PRO A 134 -17.93 -5.58 -8.02
CA PRO A 134 -17.01 -6.71 -7.81
C PRO A 134 -17.37 -7.93 -8.65
N SER A 135 -18.66 -8.11 -9.00
CA SER A 135 -19.20 -9.14 -9.89
C SER A 135 -20.55 -8.68 -10.45
N ALA A 136 -20.96 -9.26 -11.56
CA ALA A 136 -22.08 -8.81 -12.41
C ALA A 136 -23.43 -8.52 -11.73
N ASN A 137 -23.60 -8.83 -10.44
CA ASN A 137 -24.87 -8.64 -9.71
C ASN A 137 -24.72 -8.02 -8.32
N ASN A 138 -23.59 -7.43 -8.00
CA ASN A 138 -23.34 -6.86 -6.67
C ASN A 138 -22.84 -5.42 -6.78
N GLU A 139 -23.75 -4.49 -6.98
CA GLU A 139 -23.45 -3.06 -7.02
C GLU A 139 -23.24 -2.54 -5.59
N MET A 140 -22.14 -1.82 -5.39
CA MET A 140 -21.79 -1.17 -4.13
C MET A 140 -21.52 0.30 -4.38
N GLU A 141 -22.17 1.17 -3.61
CA GLU A 141 -22.06 2.63 -3.74
C GLU A 141 -21.05 3.18 -2.73
N TYR A 142 -20.20 4.11 -3.20
CA TYR A 142 -19.17 4.77 -2.43
C TYR A 142 -19.07 6.26 -2.78
N ASP A 143 -18.74 7.08 -1.80
CA ASP A 143 -18.51 8.52 -2.03
C ASP A 143 -17.20 8.78 -2.79
N LEU A 144 -16.22 7.87 -2.63
CA LEU A 144 -14.92 7.94 -3.29
C LEU A 144 -14.42 6.54 -3.62
N ILE A 145 -13.92 6.37 -4.84
CA ILE A 145 -13.24 5.14 -5.28
C ILE A 145 -11.79 5.48 -5.63
N LEU A 146 -10.85 4.83 -4.97
CA LEU A 146 -9.42 4.98 -5.21
C LEU A 146 -8.85 3.75 -5.90
N ILE A 147 -8.15 3.96 -7.00
CA ILE A 147 -7.55 2.89 -7.80
C ILE A 147 -6.08 2.75 -7.42
N CYS A 148 -5.75 1.69 -6.68
CA CYS A 148 -4.42 1.33 -6.19
C CYS A 148 -3.99 -0.05 -6.70
N ASP A 149 -4.43 -0.45 -7.90
CA ASP A 149 -4.29 -1.77 -8.52
C ASP A 149 -2.92 -2.03 -9.18
N GLY A 150 -1.97 -1.10 -8.97
CA GLY A 150 -0.56 -1.27 -9.27
C GLY A 150 -0.16 -0.98 -10.73
N ILE A 151 1.06 -1.45 -11.09
CA ILE A 151 1.67 -1.13 -12.38
C ILE A 151 0.89 -1.70 -13.59
N ASN A 152 0.19 -2.81 -13.37
CA ASN A 152 -0.64 -3.47 -14.39
C ASN A 152 -2.12 -3.05 -14.29
N SER A 153 -2.38 -1.80 -13.86
CA SER A 153 -3.72 -1.27 -13.71
C SER A 153 -4.52 -1.36 -15.00
N SER A 154 -5.63 -2.09 -14.95
CA SER A 154 -6.58 -2.14 -16.06
C SER A 154 -7.46 -0.89 -16.14
N PHE A 155 -7.62 -0.17 -15.02
CA PHE A 155 -8.43 1.04 -14.95
C PHE A 155 -7.68 2.28 -15.44
N ARG A 156 -6.35 2.33 -15.27
CA ARG A 156 -5.54 3.46 -15.76
C ARG A 156 -5.81 3.74 -17.24
N ASN A 157 -5.74 2.72 -18.08
CA ASN A 157 -5.95 2.87 -19.52
C ASN A 157 -7.38 3.30 -19.86
N ARG A 158 -8.37 2.87 -19.06
CA ARG A 158 -9.79 3.25 -19.28
C ARG A 158 -10.07 4.73 -18.99
N PHE A 159 -9.31 5.34 -18.07
CA PHE A 159 -9.56 6.72 -17.62
C PHE A 159 -8.59 7.74 -18.19
N PHE A 160 -7.40 7.33 -18.65
CA PHE A 160 -6.34 8.24 -19.05
C PHE A 160 -5.87 8.09 -20.52
N ASP A 161 -6.24 7.02 -21.21
CA ASP A 161 -5.90 6.79 -22.62
C ASP A 161 -7.05 7.21 -23.57
N GLN A 162 -7.79 8.29 -23.23
CA GLN A 162 -8.82 8.89 -24.09
C GLN A 162 -8.29 10.13 -24.81
#